data_9d1c35387cc3029953f4efb3ae35592c
#
_entry.id   9d1c35387cc3029953f4efb3ae35592c
#
_cell.length_a   1.000
_cell.length_b   1.000
_cell.length_c   1.000
_cell.angle_alpha   90.00
_cell.angle_beta   90.00
_cell.angle_gamma   90.00
#
_symmetry.space_group_name_H-M   'P 1'
#
loop_
_entity.id
_entity.type
_entity.pdbx_description
1 polymer ?
#
loop_
_entity_poly.entity_id
_entity_poly.type
_entity_poly.pdbx_seq_one_letter_code
_entity_poly.pdbx_strand_id
1 'polypeptide(L)'
;EKLAELGVARFQPVDTARGAWRRAAGRRERWERLAVAALRQSRRAHLMEVADPLPLERAVRELPAGCARWLADAGGQAVGGAPAGGGVPGAGLVGPSGGLEEAERAAALAAGFLPVRLADARLRTETAALAWAAWWALGSA
;
A
#
# COMPACT_ATOMS: atom_id res chain seq x y z
N GLU A 1 9.67 6.09 -5.23
CA GLU A 1 11.08 5.84 -4.93
C GLU A 1 11.23 5.08 -3.60
N LYS A 2 10.88 5.65 -2.45
CA LYS A 2 11.08 5.03 -1.12
C LYS A 2 10.38 3.69 -0.93
N LEU A 3 9.20 3.48 -1.50
CA LEU A 3 8.54 2.16 -1.48
C LEU A 3 9.37 1.10 -2.21
N ALA A 4 10.01 1.46 -3.33
CA ALA A 4 10.90 0.55 -4.05
C ALA A 4 12.16 0.22 -3.23
N GLU A 5 12.75 1.19 -2.52
CA GLU A 5 13.87 0.98 -1.60
C GLU A 5 13.49 0.01 -0.46
N LEU A 6 12.26 0.11 0.06
CA LEU A 6 11.72 -0.78 1.11
C LEU A 6 11.33 -2.16 0.59
N GLY A 7 11.42 -2.41 -0.72
CA GLY A 7 11.16 -3.74 -1.30
C GLY A 7 9.71 -4.02 -1.66
N VAL A 8 8.90 -2.98 -1.81
CA VAL A 8 7.56 -3.13 -2.37
C VAL A 8 7.67 -3.66 -3.79
N ALA A 9 7.06 -4.81 -4.06
CA ALA A 9 7.12 -5.46 -5.37
C ALA A 9 6.18 -4.80 -6.40
N ARG A 10 5.02 -4.29 -5.95
CA ARG A 10 4.03 -3.66 -6.82
C ARG A 10 3.40 -2.44 -6.13
N PHE A 11 3.34 -1.33 -6.83
CA PHE A 11 2.58 -0.16 -6.47
C PHE A 11 1.32 -0.06 -7.34
N GLN A 12 0.17 -0.15 -6.70
CA GLN A 12 -1.14 -0.10 -7.33
C GLN A 12 -1.87 1.17 -6.92
N PRO A 13 -1.93 2.21 -7.78
CA PRO A 13 -2.83 3.32 -7.54
C PRO A 13 -4.29 2.85 -7.54
N VAL A 14 -5.09 3.29 -6.58
CA VAL A 14 -6.52 2.95 -6.52
C VAL A 14 -7.37 4.20 -6.60
N ASP A 15 -8.37 4.17 -7.47
CA ASP A 15 -9.37 5.22 -7.56
C ASP A 15 -10.35 5.09 -6.40
N THR A 16 -10.51 6.19 -5.68
CA THR A 16 -11.45 6.31 -4.55
C THR A 16 -12.29 7.57 -4.72
N ALA A 17 -13.41 7.65 -4.01
CA ALA A 17 -14.31 8.80 -4.09
C ALA A 17 -13.62 10.13 -3.76
N ARG A 18 -12.67 10.11 -2.81
CA ARG A 18 -11.91 11.27 -2.35
C ARG A 18 -10.46 11.31 -2.86
N GLY A 19 -10.08 10.35 -3.69
CA GLY A 19 -8.73 10.23 -4.25
C GLY A 19 -8.57 11.01 -5.56
N ALA A 20 -7.36 11.53 -5.81
CA ALA A 20 -7.04 12.35 -6.98
C ALA A 20 -6.31 11.60 -8.11
N TRP A 21 -6.29 10.26 -8.08
CA TRP A 21 -5.48 9.45 -9.02
C TRP A 21 -5.95 9.54 -10.47
N ARG A 22 -7.23 9.82 -10.72
CA ARG A 22 -7.75 10.06 -12.09
C ARG A 22 -7.03 11.18 -12.83
N ARG A 23 -6.35 12.10 -12.11
CA ARG A 23 -5.51 13.15 -12.67
C ARG A 23 -4.05 12.74 -12.86
N ALA A 24 -3.72 11.49 -12.59
CA ALA A 24 -2.35 10.97 -12.65
C ALA A 24 -1.96 10.41 -14.03
N ALA A 25 -2.82 10.53 -15.03
CA ALA A 25 -2.49 10.22 -16.43
C ALA A 25 -1.17 10.93 -16.82
N GLY A 26 -0.17 10.18 -17.29
CA GLY A 26 1.17 10.68 -17.60
C GLY A 26 2.19 10.65 -16.45
N ARG A 27 1.80 10.30 -15.23
CA ARG A 27 2.76 10.16 -14.12
C ARG A 27 3.43 8.78 -14.05
N ARG A 28 2.88 7.77 -14.70
CA ARG A 28 3.39 6.40 -14.68
C ARG A 28 4.85 6.33 -15.13
N GLU A 29 5.19 6.89 -16.28
CA GLU A 29 6.58 6.91 -16.78
C GLU A 29 7.56 7.55 -15.81
N ARG A 30 7.14 8.63 -15.13
CA ARG A 30 7.95 9.26 -14.09
C ARG A 30 8.17 8.29 -12.92
N TRP A 31 7.14 7.60 -12.48
CA TRP A 31 7.23 6.64 -11.37
C TRP A 31 8.07 5.43 -11.73
N GLU A 32 7.97 4.93 -12.95
CA GLU A 32 8.81 3.85 -13.46
C GLU A 32 10.29 4.26 -13.47
N ARG A 33 10.62 5.48 -13.93
CA ARG A 33 12.00 6.00 -13.85
C ARG A 33 12.51 6.08 -12.41
N LEU A 34 11.66 6.52 -11.47
CA LEU A 34 12.01 6.57 -10.06
C LEU A 34 12.21 5.16 -9.45
N ALA A 35 11.40 4.19 -9.86
CA ALA A 35 11.56 2.79 -9.45
C ALA A 35 12.89 2.20 -9.95
N VAL A 36 13.29 2.49 -11.20
CA VAL A 36 14.58 2.06 -11.76
C VAL A 36 15.75 2.72 -11.01
N ALA A 37 15.66 4.01 -10.69
CA ALA A 37 16.70 4.72 -9.93
C ALA A 37 16.85 4.12 -8.52
N ALA A 38 15.72 3.86 -7.85
CA ALA A 38 15.68 3.24 -6.53
C ALA A 38 16.26 1.82 -6.54
N LEU A 39 15.96 1.01 -7.56
CA LEU A 39 16.51 -0.34 -7.74
C LEU A 39 18.04 -0.31 -7.77
N ARG A 40 18.61 0.58 -8.58
CA ARG A 40 20.07 0.72 -8.74
C ARG A 40 20.74 1.15 -7.43
N GLN A 41 20.16 2.15 -6.77
CA GLN A 41 20.71 2.71 -5.53
C GLN A 41 20.63 1.70 -4.37
N SER A 42 19.52 1.01 -4.22
CA SER A 42 19.27 0.06 -3.13
C SER A 42 19.85 -1.35 -3.37
N ARG A 43 20.42 -1.59 -4.56
CA ARG A 43 20.98 -2.89 -4.98
C ARG A 43 19.97 -4.06 -4.87
N ARG A 44 18.69 -3.79 -5.07
CA ARG A 44 17.68 -4.85 -5.05
C ARG A 44 17.67 -5.66 -6.35
N ALA A 45 17.25 -6.92 -6.24
CA ALA A 45 17.19 -7.84 -7.38
C ALA A 45 15.93 -7.68 -8.25
N HIS A 46 14.86 -7.05 -7.71
CA HIS A 46 13.57 -6.96 -8.40
C HIS A 46 13.11 -5.52 -8.52
N LEU A 47 12.69 -5.15 -9.74
CA LEU A 47 12.10 -3.85 -10.03
C LEU A 47 10.67 -3.79 -9.50
N MET A 48 10.33 -2.73 -8.80
CA MET A 48 8.93 -2.46 -8.39
C MET A 48 8.06 -2.21 -9.63
N GLU A 49 7.02 -3.00 -9.79
CA GLU A 49 5.98 -2.77 -10.80
C GLU A 49 5.16 -1.53 -10.43
N VAL A 50 4.96 -0.65 -11.38
CA VAL A 50 4.02 0.48 -11.28
C VAL A 50 2.82 0.16 -12.15
N ALA A 51 1.69 -0.15 -11.52
CA ALA A 51 0.47 -0.53 -12.22
C ALA A 51 -0.38 0.68 -12.62
N ASP A 52 -1.30 0.48 -13.57
CA ASP A 52 -2.29 1.48 -13.92
C ASP A 52 -3.35 1.62 -12.80
N PRO A 53 -3.94 2.83 -12.62
CA PRO A 53 -5.01 3.02 -11.64
C PRO A 53 -6.18 2.07 -11.86
N LEU A 54 -6.70 1.50 -10.77
CA LEU A 54 -7.89 0.65 -10.75
C LEU A 54 -8.91 1.19 -9.74
N PRO A 55 -10.22 0.96 -9.96
CA PRO A 55 -11.21 1.12 -8.92
C PRO A 55 -10.86 0.27 -7.69
N LEU A 56 -11.11 0.79 -6.49
CA LEU A 56 -10.74 0.11 -5.24
C LEU A 56 -11.30 -1.32 -5.17
N GLU A 57 -12.56 -1.52 -5.52
CA GLU A 57 -13.22 -2.83 -5.47
C GLU A 57 -12.56 -3.86 -6.40
N ARG A 58 -12.05 -3.40 -7.53
CA ARG A 58 -11.31 -4.25 -8.46
C ARG A 58 -9.91 -4.57 -7.92
N ALA A 59 -9.19 -3.57 -7.45
CA ALA A 59 -7.85 -3.73 -6.90
C ALA A 59 -7.81 -4.73 -5.74
N VAL A 60 -8.79 -4.67 -4.81
CA VAL A 60 -8.85 -5.59 -3.66
C VAL A 60 -9.24 -7.02 -4.04
N ARG A 61 -10.01 -7.21 -5.12
CA ARG A 61 -10.37 -8.54 -5.63
C ARG A 61 -9.24 -9.23 -6.39
N GLU A 62 -8.41 -8.48 -7.07
CA GLU A 62 -7.31 -9.01 -7.89
C GLU A 62 -6.07 -9.41 -7.07
N LEU A 63 -6.09 -9.23 -5.75
CA LEU A 63 -5.00 -9.67 -4.89
C LEU A 63 -4.89 -11.19 -4.87
N PRO A 64 -3.64 -11.74 -4.89
CA PRO A 64 -3.41 -13.18 -4.82
C PRO A 64 -4.07 -13.83 -3.60
N ALA A 65 -4.48 -15.09 -3.74
CA ALA A 65 -4.88 -15.90 -2.62
C ALA A 65 -3.71 -16.07 -1.64
N GLY A 66 -4.01 -16.10 -0.34
CA GLY A 66 -2.98 -16.22 0.71
C GLY A 66 -2.17 -14.94 0.99
N CYS A 67 -2.48 -13.84 0.30
CA CYS A 67 -1.89 -12.53 0.59
C CYS A 67 -2.45 -11.98 1.93
N ALA A 68 -1.58 -11.64 2.87
CA ALA A 68 -1.97 -10.91 4.08
C ALA A 68 -2.40 -9.48 3.71
N ARG A 69 -3.52 -8.99 4.25
CA ARG A 69 -4.17 -7.75 3.81
C ARG A 69 -4.35 -6.79 4.97
N TRP A 70 -3.77 -5.60 4.86
CA TRP A 70 -3.74 -4.60 5.91
C TRP A 70 -4.29 -3.27 5.42
N LEU A 71 -5.26 -2.70 6.16
CA LEU A 71 -5.80 -1.37 5.90
C LEU A 71 -5.21 -0.39 6.92
N ALA A 72 -4.51 0.63 6.47
CA ALA A 72 -4.07 1.73 7.32
C ALA A 72 -5.28 2.54 7.79
N ASP A 73 -5.64 2.39 9.07
CA ASP A 73 -6.84 2.97 9.68
C ASP A 73 -6.51 3.41 11.11
N ALA A 74 -6.79 4.66 11.44
CA ALA A 74 -6.54 5.21 12.78
C ALA A 74 -7.35 4.52 13.90
N GLY A 75 -8.49 3.92 13.56
CA GLY A 75 -9.33 3.12 14.47
C GLY A 75 -8.91 1.65 14.55
N GLY A 76 -7.86 1.24 13.81
CA GLY A 76 -7.38 -0.12 13.79
C GLY A 76 -6.55 -0.51 15.00
N GLN A 77 -6.19 -1.79 15.07
CA GLN A 77 -5.28 -2.32 16.08
C GLN A 77 -3.85 -1.78 15.86
N ALA A 78 -3.14 -1.45 16.93
CA ALA A 78 -1.76 -1.01 16.84
C ALA A 78 -0.86 -2.10 16.21
N VAL A 79 0.03 -1.71 15.30
CA VAL A 79 0.90 -2.63 14.56
C VAL A 79 1.81 -3.51 15.43
N GLY A 80 2.15 -3.11 16.64
CA GLY A 80 2.96 -3.91 17.56
C GLY A 80 2.33 -5.26 17.96
N GLY A 81 1.02 -5.44 17.74
CA GLY A 81 0.29 -6.70 17.96
C GLY A 81 -0.03 -7.46 16.67
N ALA A 82 0.31 -6.91 15.50
CA ALA A 82 0.03 -7.55 14.23
C ALA A 82 1.05 -8.65 13.92
N PRO A 83 0.62 -9.75 13.30
CA PRO A 83 1.55 -10.82 12.93
C PRO A 83 2.60 -10.31 11.92
N ALA A 84 3.86 -10.60 12.18
CA ALA A 84 4.93 -10.41 11.22
C ALA A 84 4.62 -11.19 9.92
N GLY A 85 5.14 -10.72 8.80
CA GLY A 85 4.81 -11.24 7.46
C GLY A 85 5.01 -12.73 7.21
N GLY A 86 5.70 -13.45 8.08
CA GLY A 86 5.77 -14.92 8.08
C GLY A 86 6.10 -15.59 6.74
N GLY A 87 6.74 -14.89 5.80
CA GLY A 87 7.08 -15.42 4.47
C GLY A 87 5.92 -15.40 3.45
N VAL A 88 4.74 -14.90 3.80
CA VAL A 88 3.63 -14.73 2.84
C VAL A 88 3.65 -13.33 2.21
N PRO A 89 3.16 -13.15 0.98
CA PRO A 89 2.99 -11.83 0.40
C PRO A 89 2.07 -10.96 1.24
N GLY A 90 2.38 -9.66 1.36
CA GLY A 90 1.55 -8.68 2.06
C GLY A 90 1.05 -7.57 1.17
N ALA A 91 -0.17 -7.11 1.38
CA ALA A 91 -0.76 -5.95 0.73
C ALA A 91 -1.20 -4.91 1.75
N GLY A 92 -0.72 -3.69 1.62
CA GLY A 92 -1.15 -2.54 2.41
C GLY A 92 -2.06 -1.62 1.59
N LEU A 93 -3.26 -1.36 2.08
CA LEU A 93 -4.17 -0.37 1.53
C LEU A 93 -4.12 0.90 2.38
N VAL A 94 -3.85 2.02 1.71
CA VAL A 94 -3.78 3.33 2.35
C VAL A 94 -4.76 4.25 1.64
N GLY A 95 -5.66 4.84 2.39
CA GLY A 95 -6.65 5.79 1.87
C GLY A 95 -6.06 7.13 1.49
N PRO A 96 -6.81 7.96 0.72
CA PRO A 96 -6.44 9.35 0.41
C PRO A 96 -6.46 10.22 1.67
N SER A 97 -5.96 11.45 1.56
CA SER A 97 -5.93 12.40 2.69
C SER A 97 -7.32 12.68 3.30
N GLY A 98 -8.38 12.61 2.49
CA GLY A 98 -9.77 12.69 2.93
C GLY A 98 -10.35 11.41 3.55
N GLY A 99 -9.57 10.34 3.61
CA GLY A 99 -10.00 9.01 4.06
C GLY A 99 -10.84 8.27 3.00
N LEU A 100 -11.05 6.98 3.23
CA LEU A 100 -12.00 6.18 2.47
C LEU A 100 -13.43 6.53 2.88
N GLU A 101 -14.36 6.46 1.94
CA GLU A 101 -15.79 6.47 2.26
C GLU A 101 -16.19 5.16 2.95
N GLU A 102 -17.33 5.18 3.68
CA GLU A 102 -17.78 4.01 4.43
C GLU A 102 -17.97 2.78 3.53
N ALA A 103 -18.54 2.95 2.33
CA ALA A 103 -18.70 1.86 1.36
C ALA A 103 -17.35 1.29 0.89
N GLU A 104 -16.35 2.13 0.67
CA GLU A 104 -14.99 1.72 0.27
C GLU A 104 -14.30 0.97 1.41
N ARG A 105 -14.43 1.49 2.62
CA ARG A 105 -13.90 0.83 3.82
C ARG A 105 -14.56 -0.53 4.03
N ALA A 106 -15.87 -0.61 3.92
CA ALA A 106 -16.63 -1.87 4.02
C ALA A 106 -16.19 -2.87 2.95
N ALA A 107 -15.98 -2.44 1.71
CA ALA A 107 -15.48 -3.30 0.63
C ALA A 107 -14.07 -3.86 0.94
N ALA A 108 -13.17 -3.06 1.49
CA ALA A 108 -11.85 -3.51 1.90
C ALA A 108 -11.95 -4.56 3.04
N LEU A 109 -12.77 -4.31 4.07
CA LEU A 109 -12.99 -5.26 5.16
C LEU A 109 -13.61 -6.58 4.67
N ALA A 110 -14.59 -6.50 3.78
CA ALA A 110 -15.20 -7.68 3.15
C ALA A 110 -14.20 -8.48 2.30
N ALA A 111 -13.21 -7.81 1.72
CA ALA A 111 -12.09 -8.43 1.01
C ALA A 111 -10.99 -8.99 1.94
N GLY A 112 -11.21 -8.96 3.26
CA GLY A 112 -10.30 -9.55 4.25
C GLY A 112 -9.16 -8.62 4.70
N PHE A 113 -9.25 -7.31 4.44
CA PHE A 113 -8.29 -6.36 4.99
C PHE A 113 -8.52 -6.18 6.49
N LEU A 114 -7.44 -6.26 7.26
CA LEU A 114 -7.44 -6.00 8.70
C LEU A 114 -7.04 -4.55 8.96
N PRO A 115 -7.84 -3.76 9.68
CA PRO A 115 -7.50 -2.39 10.00
C PRO A 115 -6.37 -2.33 11.02
N VAL A 116 -5.31 -1.56 10.70
CA VAL A 116 -4.14 -1.36 11.57
C VAL A 116 -3.82 0.11 11.73
N ARG A 117 -3.48 0.48 12.94
CA ARG A 117 -3.02 1.80 13.32
C ARG A 117 -1.49 1.83 13.30
N LEU A 118 -0.93 2.59 12.36
CA LEU A 118 0.51 2.69 12.13
C LEU A 118 1.21 3.70 13.05
N ALA A 119 0.48 4.65 13.62
CA ALA A 119 0.98 5.65 14.56
C ALA A 119 -0.16 6.21 15.39
N ASP A 120 0.16 6.85 16.53
CA ASP A 120 -0.84 7.53 17.37
C ASP A 120 -1.35 8.83 16.71
N ALA A 121 -0.50 9.51 15.95
CA ALA A 121 -0.87 10.69 15.16
C ALA A 121 -1.43 10.31 13.78
N ARG A 122 -2.30 11.18 13.24
CA ARG A 122 -2.78 11.03 11.87
C ARG A 122 -1.65 11.25 10.88
N LEU A 123 -1.36 10.22 10.08
CA LEU A 123 -0.34 10.27 9.03
C LEU A 123 -0.93 10.77 7.72
N ARG A 124 -0.12 11.44 6.90
CA ARG A 124 -0.44 11.67 5.49
C ARG A 124 -0.37 10.35 4.73
N THR A 125 -1.06 10.26 3.58
CA THR A 125 -1.12 9.05 2.75
C THR A 125 0.26 8.49 2.42
N GLU A 126 1.18 9.34 1.96
CA GLU A 126 2.56 8.92 1.65
C GLU A 126 3.32 8.43 2.88
N THR A 127 3.14 9.08 4.02
CA THR A 127 3.80 8.68 5.27
C THR A 127 3.23 7.35 5.78
N ALA A 128 1.92 7.16 5.71
CA ALA A 128 1.28 5.90 6.09
C ALA A 128 1.74 4.74 5.19
N ALA A 129 1.86 4.97 3.88
CA ALA A 129 2.35 3.96 2.94
C ALA A 129 3.81 3.55 3.25
N LEU A 130 4.68 4.51 3.57
CA LEU A 130 6.06 4.23 3.96
C LEU A 130 6.15 3.53 5.32
N ALA A 131 5.36 3.95 6.30
CA ALA A 131 5.32 3.33 7.63
C ALA A 131 4.87 1.87 7.54
N TRP A 132 3.81 1.58 6.77
CA TRP A 132 3.36 0.22 6.53
C TRP A 132 4.44 -0.62 5.82
N ALA A 133 5.05 -0.10 4.76
CA ALA A 133 6.07 -0.82 4.00
C ALA A 133 7.32 -1.13 4.85
N ALA A 134 7.76 -0.18 5.68
CA ALA A 134 8.87 -0.39 6.60
C ALA A 134 8.55 -1.43 7.67
N TRP A 135 7.37 -1.33 8.28
CA TRP A 135 6.91 -2.31 9.27
C TRP A 135 6.84 -3.72 8.69
N TRP A 136 6.26 -3.87 7.49
CA TRP A 136 6.18 -5.15 6.80
C TRP A 136 7.57 -5.72 6.47
N ALA A 137 8.46 -4.89 5.92
CA ALA A 137 9.82 -5.30 5.57
C ALA A 137 10.63 -5.77 6.78
N LEU A 138 10.50 -5.12 7.94
CA LEU A 138 11.17 -5.52 9.18
C LEU A 138 10.61 -6.81 9.77
N GLY A 139 9.32 -7.07 9.62
CA GLY A 139 8.67 -8.30 10.09
C GLY A 139 8.89 -9.51 9.18
N SER A 140 9.41 -9.29 7.97
CA SER A 140 9.69 -10.33 6.96
C SER A 140 11.17 -10.69 6.85
N ALA A 141 12.03 -10.03 7.64
CA ALA A 141 13.49 -10.21 7.63
C ALA A 141 13.94 -11.44 8.43
#